data_4fd998095ba9944fac9c1683e997ee7a
#
_entry.id   4fd998095ba9944fac9c1683e997ee7a
#
_cell.length_a   1.000
_cell.length_b   1.000
_cell.length_c   1.000
_cell.angle_alpha   90.00
_cell.angle_beta   90.00
_cell.angle_gamma   90.00
#
_symmetry.space_group_name_H-M   'P 1'
#
loop_
_entity.id
_entity.type
_entity.pdbx_description
1 polymer ?
#
loop_
_entity_poly.entity_id
_entity_poly.type
_entity_poly.pdbx_seq_one_letter_code
_entity_poly.pdbx_strand_id
1 'polypeptide(L)'
;MTNHRFFTILIVIMIVCEAMAGRPKIGLALGGGGAKGAAEVGVLKVLEAAGIQVDYIAGTSVGSIVGGLYAAGYSANELETMFQTQEWLSLLTDRKASLSNEPFQTVNGVTYIFGFPVVDRNSSIFGVMRGGRIEEVLDSMLAAKGCAEFERLKIPFRCVTADIRSAKEVVLSKGPVCKAMRASMAIPGIFKPVEVGDRLLVDGGMLNNLPVDVCRKMGADIVIAIDLQQSEQKPRKQSDLSILSGIADFLGIGGVLEWITNRPDIDKYLENRKMADIYIHPNLPDADASSFGNKNAARMIQAGIAAARQQLPELQRVINSR
;
A
#
# COMPACT_ATOMS: atom_id res chain seq x y z
N MET A 1 55.57 -11.87 -28.46
CA MET A 1 54.17 -12.00 -29.01
C MET A 1 53.17 -12.60 -28.04
N THR A 2 53.53 -13.09 -26.85
CA THR A 2 52.67 -13.74 -25.86
C THR A 2 51.90 -12.76 -24.97
N ASN A 3 52.45 -11.57 -24.66
CA ASN A 3 51.81 -10.64 -23.71
C ASN A 3 50.57 -9.89 -24.30
N HIS A 4 50.54 -9.61 -25.59
CA HIS A 4 49.39 -8.95 -26.20
C HIS A 4 48.17 -9.86 -26.27
N ARG A 5 48.31 -11.13 -26.54
CA ARG A 5 47.19 -12.10 -26.53
C ARG A 5 46.60 -12.30 -25.14
N PHE A 6 47.42 -12.27 -24.09
CA PHE A 6 46.96 -12.37 -22.71
C PHE A 6 46.18 -11.13 -22.29
N PHE A 7 46.64 -9.94 -22.66
CA PHE A 7 45.94 -8.69 -22.38
C PHE A 7 44.62 -8.60 -23.14
N THR A 8 44.56 -9.03 -24.40
CA THR A 8 43.33 -9.05 -25.18
C THR A 8 42.29 -10.01 -24.62
N ILE A 9 42.71 -11.18 -24.17
CA ILE A 9 41.86 -12.18 -23.52
C ILE A 9 41.32 -11.64 -22.19
N LEU A 10 42.14 -10.95 -21.38
CA LEU A 10 41.73 -10.35 -20.11
C LEU A 10 40.71 -9.23 -20.30
N ILE A 11 40.89 -8.40 -21.31
CA ILE A 11 39.95 -7.32 -21.67
C ILE A 11 38.63 -7.93 -22.17
N VAL A 12 38.67 -8.96 -23.01
CA VAL A 12 37.46 -9.65 -23.49
C VAL A 12 36.73 -10.33 -22.33
N ILE A 13 37.44 -10.94 -21.40
CA ILE A 13 36.82 -11.54 -20.18
C ILE A 13 36.21 -10.46 -19.30
N MET A 14 36.85 -9.30 -19.10
CA MET A 14 36.27 -8.19 -18.35
C MET A 14 35.00 -7.65 -19.03
N ILE A 15 35.03 -7.42 -20.35
CA ILE A 15 33.86 -6.95 -21.11
C ILE A 15 32.73 -7.99 -21.07
N VAL A 16 33.02 -9.28 -21.13
CA VAL A 16 32.03 -10.35 -21.04
C VAL A 16 31.48 -10.48 -19.61
N CYS A 17 32.31 -10.29 -18.57
CA CYS A 17 31.85 -10.23 -17.18
C CYS A 17 30.95 -9.03 -16.92
N GLU A 18 31.26 -7.84 -17.43
CA GLU A 18 30.38 -6.67 -17.33
C GLU A 18 29.08 -6.85 -18.13
N ALA A 19 29.13 -7.49 -19.29
CA ALA A 19 27.94 -7.81 -20.09
C ALA A 19 27.04 -8.89 -19.46
N MET A 20 27.59 -9.73 -18.56
CA MET A 20 26.82 -10.73 -17.79
C MET A 20 26.36 -10.23 -16.41
N ALA A 21 26.88 -9.11 -15.92
CA ALA A 21 26.35 -8.41 -14.76
C ALA A 21 25.02 -7.75 -15.19
N GLY A 22 23.89 -8.46 -15.01
CA GLY A 22 22.56 -7.90 -15.24
C GLY A 22 22.39 -6.63 -14.39
N ARG A 23 21.61 -5.66 -14.87
CA ARG A 23 21.30 -4.45 -14.08
C ARG A 23 20.81 -4.81 -12.69
N PRO A 24 21.05 -3.98 -11.67
CA PRO A 24 20.54 -4.24 -10.33
C PRO A 24 19.02 -4.32 -10.33
N LYS A 25 18.47 -5.26 -9.55
CA LYS A 25 17.03 -5.49 -9.40
C LYS A 25 16.45 -4.48 -8.43
N ILE A 26 15.47 -3.73 -8.88
CA ILE A 26 14.84 -2.66 -8.10
C ILE A 26 13.55 -3.15 -7.47
N GLY A 27 13.48 -3.11 -6.13
CA GLY A 27 12.29 -3.34 -5.34
C GLY A 27 11.63 -2.02 -4.95
N LEU A 28 10.30 -1.99 -4.99
CA LEU A 28 9.49 -0.86 -4.56
C LEU A 28 8.67 -1.26 -3.34
N ALA A 29 8.96 -0.64 -2.18
CA ALA A 29 8.24 -0.84 -0.95
C ALA A 29 7.26 0.32 -0.73
N LEU A 30 5.96 0.01 -0.76
CA LEU A 30 4.85 0.96 -0.66
C LEU A 30 4.19 0.88 0.72
N GLY A 31 4.22 1.99 1.44
CA GLY A 31 3.72 2.06 2.81
C GLY A 31 2.21 2.22 2.92
N GLY A 32 1.67 1.90 4.11
CA GLY A 32 0.27 2.18 4.41
C GLY A 32 0.03 3.64 4.79
N GLY A 33 -1.18 4.16 4.49
CA GLY A 33 -1.51 5.56 4.80
C GLY A 33 -2.89 6.03 4.36
N GLY A 34 -3.79 5.15 3.96
CA GLY A 34 -5.15 5.50 3.52
C GLY A 34 -5.15 6.42 2.30
N ALA A 35 -5.90 7.54 2.36
CA ALA A 35 -5.98 8.51 1.26
C ALA A 35 -4.61 9.02 0.78
N LYS A 36 -3.59 9.03 1.65
CA LYS A 36 -2.23 9.47 1.32
C LYS A 36 -1.56 8.61 0.25
N GLY A 37 -2.08 7.42 -0.08
CA GLY A 37 -1.62 6.59 -1.20
C GLY A 37 -1.60 7.30 -2.54
N ALA A 38 -2.38 8.37 -2.72
CA ALA A 38 -2.28 9.23 -3.89
C ALA A 38 -0.86 9.80 -4.10
N ALA A 39 -0.08 10.01 -3.03
CA ALA A 39 1.30 10.47 -3.16
C ALA A 39 2.23 9.40 -3.76
N GLU A 40 1.95 8.12 -3.52
CA GLU A 40 2.70 7.02 -4.15
C GLU A 40 2.55 7.05 -5.67
N VAL A 41 1.34 7.37 -6.16
CA VAL A 41 1.11 7.57 -7.60
C VAL A 41 1.97 8.69 -8.16
N GLY A 42 2.14 9.78 -7.42
CA GLY A 42 3.06 10.87 -7.79
C GLY A 42 4.51 10.40 -7.92
N VAL A 43 4.95 9.52 -7.01
CA VAL A 43 6.29 8.92 -7.08
C VAL A 43 6.40 8.02 -8.32
N LEU A 44 5.43 7.14 -8.57
CA LEU A 44 5.41 6.27 -9.74
C LEU A 44 5.53 7.06 -11.06
N LYS A 45 4.85 8.21 -11.17
CA LYS A 45 4.96 9.10 -12.35
C LYS A 45 6.40 9.55 -12.63
N VAL A 46 7.15 9.85 -11.57
CA VAL A 46 8.56 10.28 -11.71
C VAL A 46 9.44 9.08 -12.08
N LEU A 47 9.22 7.92 -11.48
CA LEU A 47 9.96 6.70 -11.81
C LEU A 47 9.72 6.27 -13.26
N GLU A 48 8.47 6.27 -13.74
CA GLU A 48 8.14 5.99 -15.14
C GLU A 48 8.79 7.00 -16.10
N ALA A 49 8.68 8.30 -15.80
CA ALA A 49 9.26 9.35 -16.63
C ALA A 49 10.80 9.29 -16.70
N ALA A 50 11.44 8.76 -15.65
CA ALA A 50 12.88 8.56 -15.59
C ALA A 50 13.32 7.21 -16.19
N GLY A 51 12.39 6.37 -16.68
CA GLY A 51 12.70 5.04 -17.23
C GLY A 51 13.18 4.03 -16.19
N ILE A 52 12.87 4.25 -14.92
CA ILE A 52 13.26 3.33 -13.83
C ILE A 52 12.37 2.09 -13.87
N GLN A 53 12.97 0.97 -14.18
CA GLN A 53 12.28 -0.31 -14.23
C GLN A 53 12.22 -0.96 -12.84
N VAL A 54 11.00 -1.18 -12.33
CA VAL A 54 10.74 -1.88 -11.07
C VAL A 54 10.64 -3.38 -11.32
N ASP A 55 11.38 -4.19 -10.55
CA ASP A 55 11.42 -5.66 -10.67
C ASP A 55 10.57 -6.37 -9.62
N TYR A 56 10.39 -5.76 -8.44
CA TYR A 56 9.64 -6.31 -7.33
C TYR A 56 8.82 -5.25 -6.63
N ILE A 57 7.64 -5.60 -6.16
CA ILE A 57 6.79 -4.69 -5.38
C ILE A 57 6.34 -5.39 -4.10
N ALA A 58 6.44 -4.69 -2.98
CA ALA A 58 5.79 -5.05 -1.74
C ALA A 58 4.93 -3.89 -1.25
N GLY A 59 3.70 -4.17 -0.85
CA GLY A 59 2.76 -3.11 -0.42
C GLY A 59 1.99 -3.49 0.84
N THR A 60 1.72 -2.48 1.65
CA THR A 60 0.90 -2.58 2.87
C THR A 60 -0.27 -1.61 2.77
N SER A 61 -1.49 -2.07 3.13
CA SER A 61 -2.70 -1.22 3.14
C SER A 61 -2.94 -0.56 1.78
N VAL A 62 -3.08 0.78 1.72
CA VAL A 62 -3.19 1.49 0.44
C VAL A 62 -2.01 1.21 -0.49
N GLY A 63 -0.80 1.05 0.04
CA GLY A 63 0.37 0.67 -0.76
C GLY A 63 0.20 -0.71 -1.43
N SER A 64 -0.61 -1.60 -0.85
CA SER A 64 -0.97 -2.86 -1.51
C SER A 64 -1.92 -2.65 -2.69
N ILE A 65 -2.82 -1.67 -2.61
CA ILE A 65 -3.73 -1.30 -3.71
C ILE A 65 -2.95 -0.66 -4.85
N VAL A 66 -2.16 0.37 -4.56
CA VAL A 66 -1.33 1.06 -5.55
C VAL A 66 -0.34 0.08 -6.19
N GLY A 67 0.39 -0.68 -5.36
CA GLY A 67 1.39 -1.64 -5.82
C GLY A 67 0.82 -2.82 -6.59
N GLY A 68 -0.32 -3.37 -6.15
CA GLY A 68 -0.98 -4.48 -6.83
C GLY A 68 -1.54 -4.10 -8.20
N LEU A 69 -2.17 -2.92 -8.30
CA LEU A 69 -2.66 -2.40 -9.59
C LEU A 69 -1.48 -2.03 -10.52
N TYR A 70 -0.42 -1.42 -9.99
CA TYR A 70 0.80 -1.15 -10.76
C TYR A 70 1.46 -2.44 -11.24
N ALA A 71 1.54 -3.45 -10.39
CA ALA A 71 2.04 -4.79 -10.75
C ALA A 71 1.18 -5.48 -11.83
N ALA A 72 -0.12 -5.20 -11.86
CA ALA A 72 -1.02 -5.66 -12.92
C ALA A 72 -0.82 -4.92 -14.27
N GLY A 73 -0.05 -3.83 -14.26
CA GLY A 73 0.30 -3.04 -15.45
C GLY A 73 -0.59 -1.84 -15.68
N TYR A 74 -1.19 -1.29 -14.64
CA TYR A 74 -1.71 0.06 -14.68
C TYR A 74 -0.56 1.05 -14.65
N SER A 75 -0.58 2.04 -15.54
CA SER A 75 0.37 3.15 -15.51
C SER A 75 0.07 4.12 -14.37
N ALA A 76 1.06 4.90 -13.97
CA ALA A 76 0.86 5.94 -12.97
C ALA A 76 -0.23 6.95 -13.36
N ASN A 77 -0.43 7.23 -14.66
CA ASN A 77 -1.49 8.10 -15.14
C ASN A 77 -2.89 7.46 -15.01
N GLU A 78 -3.03 6.15 -15.26
CA GLU A 78 -4.28 5.43 -15.03
C GLU A 78 -4.63 5.41 -13.53
N LEU A 79 -3.63 5.21 -12.66
CA LEU A 79 -3.81 5.27 -11.21
C LEU A 79 -4.16 6.68 -10.72
N GLU A 80 -3.56 7.73 -11.27
CA GLU A 80 -3.92 9.12 -10.99
C GLU A 80 -5.40 9.37 -11.30
N THR A 81 -5.85 8.94 -12.49
CA THR A 81 -7.25 9.05 -12.89
C THR A 81 -8.15 8.34 -11.90
N MET A 82 -7.81 7.12 -11.49
CA MET A 82 -8.55 6.37 -10.48
C MET A 82 -8.65 7.15 -9.15
N PHE A 83 -7.52 7.65 -8.62
CA PHE A 83 -7.55 8.40 -7.36
C PHE A 83 -8.36 9.69 -7.43
N GLN A 84 -8.43 10.33 -8.59
CA GLN A 84 -9.17 11.58 -8.80
C GLN A 84 -10.65 11.37 -9.11
N THR A 85 -11.05 10.26 -9.72
CA THR A 85 -12.43 10.08 -10.21
C THR A 85 -13.27 9.17 -9.33
N GLN A 86 -12.66 8.32 -8.50
CA GLN A 86 -13.42 7.38 -7.66
C GLN A 86 -14.02 8.08 -6.43
N GLU A 87 -15.25 7.70 -6.15
CA GLU A 87 -15.98 8.08 -4.92
C GLU A 87 -15.51 7.19 -3.74
N TRP A 88 -14.22 7.36 -3.35
CA TRP A 88 -13.55 6.50 -2.37
C TRP A 88 -14.35 6.27 -1.09
N LEU A 89 -14.94 7.33 -0.53
CA LEU A 89 -15.71 7.21 0.69
C LEU A 89 -16.92 6.26 0.51
N SER A 90 -17.61 6.37 -0.63
CA SER A 90 -18.73 5.49 -0.97
C SER A 90 -18.28 4.04 -1.18
N LEU A 91 -17.12 3.81 -1.80
CA LEU A 91 -16.56 2.48 -2.01
C LEU A 91 -16.14 1.82 -0.70
N LEU A 92 -15.42 2.56 0.14
CA LEU A 92 -14.88 2.05 1.39
C LEU A 92 -15.96 1.77 2.44
N THR A 93 -17.02 2.59 2.47
CA THR A 93 -18.09 2.47 3.47
C THR A 93 -19.25 1.59 3.04
N ASP A 94 -19.20 0.99 1.86
CA ASP A 94 -20.32 0.27 1.23
C ASP A 94 -21.64 1.12 1.19
N ARG A 95 -21.51 2.45 1.23
CA ARG A 95 -22.64 3.36 1.33
C ARG A 95 -23.52 3.27 0.09
N LYS A 96 -24.83 3.15 0.32
CA LYS A 96 -25.82 3.26 -0.74
C LYS A 96 -26.37 4.70 -0.79
N ALA A 97 -25.94 5.46 -1.77
CA ALA A 97 -26.35 6.86 -1.95
C ALA A 97 -27.89 7.04 -2.01
N SER A 98 -28.60 6.04 -2.57
CA SER A 98 -30.06 6.04 -2.64
C SER A 98 -30.76 5.95 -1.27
N LEU A 99 -30.04 5.53 -0.22
CA LEU A 99 -30.58 5.40 1.14
C LEU A 99 -30.10 6.53 2.08
N SER A 100 -29.27 7.44 1.59
CA SER A 100 -28.61 8.44 2.43
C SER A 100 -29.54 9.49 3.06
N ASN A 101 -30.72 9.68 2.50
CA ASN A 101 -31.71 10.66 2.98
C ASN A 101 -32.66 10.08 4.05
N GLU A 102 -32.67 8.78 4.23
CA GLU A 102 -33.51 8.11 5.23
C GLU A 102 -32.69 7.81 6.49
N PRO A 103 -33.21 8.17 7.69
CA PRO A 103 -32.45 7.97 8.91
C PRO A 103 -32.21 6.48 9.24
N PHE A 104 -33.20 5.63 8.93
CA PHE A 104 -33.11 4.18 9.16
C PHE A 104 -33.77 3.42 8.03
N GLN A 105 -33.05 2.50 7.39
CA GLN A 105 -33.63 1.57 6.41
C GLN A 105 -33.02 0.19 6.54
N THR A 106 -33.86 -0.85 6.43
CA THR A 106 -33.39 -2.25 6.36
C THR A 106 -33.63 -2.80 4.95
N VAL A 107 -32.59 -3.24 4.28
CA VAL A 107 -32.62 -3.80 2.93
C VAL A 107 -31.85 -5.12 2.94
N ASN A 108 -32.50 -6.21 2.53
CA ASN A 108 -31.92 -7.54 2.51
C ASN A 108 -31.27 -7.97 3.86
N GLY A 109 -31.92 -7.63 4.98
CA GLY A 109 -31.42 -7.97 6.32
C GLY A 109 -30.27 -7.11 6.84
N VAL A 110 -29.88 -6.06 6.11
CA VAL A 110 -28.87 -5.08 6.53
C VAL A 110 -29.58 -3.80 6.91
N THR A 111 -29.38 -3.31 8.13
CA THR A 111 -29.85 -1.99 8.56
C THR A 111 -28.85 -0.93 8.17
N TYR A 112 -29.35 0.14 7.57
CA TYR A 112 -28.60 1.33 7.18
C TYR A 112 -29.03 2.51 8.03
N ILE A 113 -28.07 3.30 8.49
CA ILE A 113 -28.29 4.59 9.14
C ILE A 113 -27.71 5.69 8.24
N PHE A 114 -28.54 6.57 7.72
CA PHE A 114 -28.14 7.58 6.70
C PHE A 114 -27.33 6.96 5.52
N GLY A 115 -27.77 5.79 5.05
CA GLY A 115 -27.09 5.06 3.96
C GLY A 115 -25.83 4.27 4.35
N PHE A 116 -25.39 4.35 5.60
CA PHE A 116 -24.27 3.55 6.12
C PHE A 116 -24.80 2.23 6.67
N PRO A 117 -24.25 1.08 6.28
CA PRO A 117 -24.65 -0.21 6.82
C PRO A 117 -24.23 -0.31 8.28
N VAL A 118 -25.18 -0.66 9.18
CA VAL A 118 -24.91 -0.96 10.58
C VAL A 118 -24.97 -2.46 10.76
N VAL A 119 -23.89 -3.03 11.23
CA VAL A 119 -23.81 -4.47 11.50
C VAL A 119 -24.42 -4.77 12.85
N ASP A 120 -25.26 -5.82 12.91
CA ASP A 120 -25.86 -6.32 14.13
C ASP A 120 -24.78 -6.58 15.20
N ARG A 121 -25.01 -6.05 16.42
CA ARG A 121 -24.13 -6.22 17.58
C ARG A 121 -23.86 -7.67 17.99
N ASN A 122 -24.71 -8.59 17.52
CA ASN A 122 -24.56 -10.03 17.79
C ASN A 122 -23.62 -10.75 16.82
N SER A 123 -23.21 -10.12 15.70
CA SER A 123 -22.13 -10.65 14.87
C SER A 123 -20.79 -10.16 15.44
N SER A 124 -20.38 -10.79 16.52
CA SER A 124 -19.07 -10.58 17.14
C SER A 124 -17.98 -10.73 16.09
N ILE A 125 -17.26 -9.71 15.82
CA ILE A 125 -15.85 -9.63 15.47
C ILE A 125 -15.59 -8.36 14.63
N PHE A 126 -14.99 -7.35 15.29
CA PHE A 126 -14.07 -6.36 14.79
C PHE A 126 -14.26 -5.82 13.35
N GLY A 127 -15.18 -4.89 13.16
CA GLY A 127 -15.29 -4.08 11.95
C GLY A 127 -16.74 -3.89 11.49
N VAL A 128 -17.07 -2.62 11.21
CA VAL A 128 -18.44 -2.21 10.81
C VAL A 128 -18.64 -2.41 9.31
N MET A 129 -17.59 -2.20 8.51
CA MET A 129 -17.65 -2.18 7.04
C MET A 129 -17.16 -3.50 6.45
N ARG A 130 -17.92 -4.04 5.50
CA ARG A 130 -17.52 -5.26 4.78
C ARG A 130 -16.46 -4.98 3.72
N GLY A 131 -16.49 -3.81 3.10
CA GLY A 131 -15.62 -3.43 1.98
C GLY A 131 -15.85 -4.27 0.73
N GLY A 132 -17.09 -4.74 0.53
CA GLY A 132 -17.44 -5.56 -0.64
C GLY A 132 -17.35 -4.76 -1.92
N ARG A 133 -17.79 -3.49 -1.91
CA ARG A 133 -17.74 -2.64 -3.11
C ARG A 133 -16.32 -2.33 -3.56
N ILE A 134 -15.40 -2.06 -2.64
CA ILE A 134 -13.99 -1.84 -3.03
C ILE A 134 -13.37 -3.12 -3.56
N GLU A 135 -13.69 -4.29 -2.98
CA GLU A 135 -13.23 -5.58 -3.47
C GLU A 135 -13.72 -5.85 -4.89
N GLU A 136 -15.02 -5.63 -5.19
CA GLU A 136 -15.59 -5.75 -6.53
C GLU A 136 -14.91 -4.83 -7.57
N VAL A 137 -14.63 -3.58 -7.20
CA VAL A 137 -13.94 -2.63 -8.09
C VAL A 137 -12.51 -3.10 -8.36
N LEU A 138 -11.77 -3.51 -7.33
CA LEU A 138 -10.42 -4.02 -7.48
C LEU A 138 -10.38 -5.30 -8.33
N ASP A 139 -11.32 -6.22 -8.12
CA ASP A 139 -11.43 -7.43 -8.93
C ASP A 139 -11.70 -7.11 -10.40
N SER A 140 -12.64 -6.22 -10.67
CA SER A 140 -12.95 -5.76 -12.03
C SER A 140 -11.74 -5.11 -12.71
N MET A 141 -10.98 -4.28 -11.99
CA MET A 141 -9.77 -3.66 -12.51
C MET A 141 -8.69 -4.70 -12.84
N LEU A 142 -8.44 -5.63 -11.93
CA LEU A 142 -7.46 -6.70 -12.15
C LEU A 142 -7.86 -7.62 -13.31
N ALA A 143 -9.16 -7.97 -13.41
CA ALA A 143 -9.70 -8.77 -14.51
C ALA A 143 -9.54 -8.06 -15.86
N ALA A 144 -9.74 -6.74 -15.92
CA ALA A 144 -9.54 -5.94 -17.14
C ALA A 144 -8.09 -6.00 -17.68
N LYS A 145 -7.10 -6.24 -16.80
CA LYS A 145 -5.69 -6.45 -17.18
C LYS A 145 -5.33 -7.94 -17.31
N GLY A 146 -6.26 -8.87 -17.08
CA GLY A 146 -6.01 -10.32 -17.08
C GLY A 146 -5.17 -10.80 -15.88
N CYS A 147 -5.15 -10.05 -14.78
CA CYS A 147 -4.24 -10.19 -13.65
C CYS A 147 -4.96 -10.45 -12.32
N ALA A 148 -6.05 -11.24 -12.33
CA ALA A 148 -6.82 -11.54 -11.12
C ALA A 148 -6.03 -12.32 -10.06
N GLU A 149 -5.04 -13.12 -10.48
CA GLU A 149 -4.19 -13.95 -9.63
C GLU A 149 -2.75 -13.43 -9.58
N PHE A 150 -2.05 -13.64 -8.46
CA PHE A 150 -0.66 -13.19 -8.29
C PHE A 150 0.29 -13.68 -9.37
N GLU A 151 0.10 -14.90 -9.86
CA GLU A 151 0.94 -15.55 -10.87
C GLU A 151 0.81 -14.90 -12.26
N ARG A 152 -0.25 -14.10 -12.47
CA ARG A 152 -0.49 -13.38 -13.73
C ARG A 152 -0.04 -11.93 -13.71
N LEU A 153 0.42 -11.42 -12.58
CA LEU A 153 0.93 -10.07 -12.47
C LEU A 153 2.18 -9.87 -13.33
N LYS A 154 2.30 -8.71 -13.94
CA LYS A 154 3.45 -8.35 -14.80
C LYS A 154 4.73 -8.13 -14.00
N ILE A 155 4.59 -7.63 -12.76
CA ILE A 155 5.68 -7.47 -11.81
C ILE A 155 5.39 -8.35 -10.58
N PRO A 156 6.34 -9.17 -10.12
CA PRO A 156 6.20 -9.93 -8.89
C PRO A 156 5.80 -9.04 -7.72
N PHE A 157 4.70 -9.37 -7.07
CA PHE A 157 4.10 -8.57 -6.00
C PHE A 157 3.95 -9.38 -4.71
N ARG A 158 4.09 -8.70 -3.57
CA ARG A 158 3.80 -9.22 -2.24
C ARG A 158 2.89 -8.26 -1.50
N CYS A 159 1.83 -8.82 -0.93
CA CYS A 159 0.83 -8.08 -0.17
C CYS A 159 0.98 -8.39 1.33
N VAL A 160 1.24 -7.37 2.15
CA VAL A 160 1.49 -7.55 3.58
C VAL A 160 0.19 -7.43 4.36
N THR A 161 -0.07 -8.42 5.20
CA THR A 161 -1.22 -8.52 6.10
C THR A 161 -0.77 -8.94 7.49
N ALA A 162 -1.67 -8.90 8.49
CA ALA A 162 -1.45 -9.44 9.82
C ALA A 162 -2.55 -10.46 10.14
N ASP A 163 -2.18 -11.60 10.69
CA ASP A 163 -3.14 -12.58 11.20
C ASP A 163 -3.44 -12.30 12.67
N ILE A 164 -4.69 -11.96 12.99
CA ILE A 164 -5.09 -11.63 14.36
C ILE A 164 -5.13 -12.83 15.30
N ARG A 165 -5.21 -14.06 14.76
CA ARG A 165 -5.23 -15.27 15.58
C ARG A 165 -3.85 -15.62 16.12
N SER A 166 -2.82 -15.43 15.30
CA SER A 166 -1.43 -15.74 15.65
C SER A 166 -0.59 -14.51 16.04
N ALA A 167 -1.12 -13.30 15.84
CA ALA A 167 -0.41 -12.02 15.98
C ALA A 167 0.88 -11.97 15.14
N LYS A 168 0.88 -12.59 13.94
CA LYS A 168 2.03 -12.66 13.05
C LYS A 168 1.75 -11.96 11.72
N GLU A 169 2.82 -11.39 11.16
CA GLU A 169 2.82 -10.91 9.79
C GLU A 169 2.57 -12.07 8.82
N VAL A 170 1.73 -11.83 7.83
CA VAL A 170 1.46 -12.75 6.73
C VAL A 170 1.66 -12.02 5.42
N VAL A 171 2.64 -12.48 4.64
CA VAL A 171 2.94 -11.95 3.30
C VAL A 171 2.27 -12.84 2.27
N LEU A 172 1.23 -12.31 1.63
CA LEU A 172 0.49 -13.01 0.59
C LEU A 172 1.19 -12.87 -0.77
N SER A 173 1.23 -13.98 -1.51
CA SER A 173 1.95 -14.07 -2.78
C SER A 173 1.31 -15.03 -3.79
N LYS A 174 0.13 -15.55 -3.47
CA LYS A 174 -0.64 -16.52 -4.28
C LYS A 174 -2.13 -16.30 -4.10
N GLY A 175 -2.90 -16.73 -5.09
CA GLY A 175 -4.35 -16.65 -5.12
C GLY A 175 -4.86 -15.28 -5.58
N PRO A 176 -6.14 -14.94 -5.30
CA PRO A 176 -6.76 -13.70 -5.78
C PRO A 176 -6.11 -12.45 -5.21
N VAL A 177 -5.63 -11.57 -6.09
CA VAL A 177 -4.93 -10.32 -5.71
C VAL A 177 -5.90 -9.35 -5.02
N CYS A 178 -7.15 -9.25 -5.53
CA CYS A 178 -8.17 -8.37 -4.93
C CYS A 178 -8.44 -8.73 -3.46
N LYS A 179 -8.55 -10.02 -3.14
CA LYS A 179 -8.76 -10.51 -1.79
C LYS A 179 -7.57 -10.20 -0.87
N ALA A 180 -6.35 -10.32 -1.38
CA ALA A 180 -5.14 -9.96 -0.64
C ALA A 180 -5.11 -8.45 -0.33
N MET A 181 -5.38 -7.59 -1.33
CA MET A 181 -5.47 -6.14 -1.14
C MET A 181 -6.58 -5.78 -0.16
N ARG A 182 -7.76 -6.43 -0.26
CA ARG A 182 -8.87 -6.24 0.67
C ARG A 182 -8.49 -6.63 2.11
N ALA A 183 -7.71 -7.70 2.30
CA ALA A 183 -7.19 -8.09 3.60
C ALA A 183 -6.18 -7.09 4.14
N SER A 184 -5.26 -6.64 3.28
CA SER A 184 -4.20 -5.69 3.66
C SER A 184 -4.73 -4.31 4.08
N MET A 185 -5.90 -3.91 3.59
CA MET A 185 -6.55 -2.65 3.98
C MET A 185 -7.58 -2.81 5.11
N ALA A 186 -7.73 -4.00 5.68
CA ALA A 186 -8.72 -4.30 6.71
C ALA A 186 -8.30 -3.75 8.07
N ILE A 187 -8.37 -2.43 8.26
CA ILE A 187 -8.06 -1.77 9.54
C ILE A 187 -9.03 -2.31 10.61
N PRO A 188 -8.50 -2.92 11.70
CA PRO A 188 -9.33 -3.42 12.78
C PRO A 188 -10.23 -2.32 13.37
N GLY A 189 -11.47 -2.70 13.67
CA GLY A 189 -12.48 -1.75 14.14
C GLY A 189 -13.21 -0.97 13.05
N ILE A 190 -12.62 -0.82 11.87
CA ILE A 190 -13.22 -0.15 10.70
C ILE A 190 -13.75 -1.20 9.73
N PHE A 191 -12.88 -2.11 9.28
CA PHE A 191 -13.25 -3.16 8.32
C PHE A 191 -13.30 -4.54 8.97
N LYS A 192 -14.18 -5.39 8.45
CA LYS A 192 -14.18 -6.81 8.81
C LYS A 192 -12.88 -7.47 8.34
N PRO A 193 -12.27 -8.31 9.19
CA PRO A 193 -11.16 -9.17 8.78
C PRO A 193 -11.53 -10.05 7.61
N VAL A 194 -10.54 -10.49 6.85
CA VAL A 194 -10.70 -11.36 5.69
C VAL A 194 -10.19 -12.77 6.01
N GLU A 195 -11.03 -13.77 5.79
CA GLU A 195 -10.63 -15.17 5.94
C GLU A 195 -9.87 -15.65 4.70
N VAL A 196 -8.64 -16.17 4.94
CA VAL A 196 -7.80 -16.79 3.91
C VAL A 196 -7.25 -18.11 4.47
N GLY A 197 -7.84 -19.21 4.05
CA GLY A 197 -7.60 -20.52 4.66
C GLY A 197 -8.05 -20.53 6.12
N ASP A 198 -7.16 -20.93 7.00
CA ASP A 198 -7.35 -20.97 8.46
C ASP A 198 -7.04 -19.64 9.19
N ARG A 199 -6.59 -18.64 8.44
CA ARG A 199 -6.16 -17.34 8.96
C ARG A 199 -7.26 -16.29 8.91
N LEU A 200 -7.22 -15.38 9.87
CA LEU A 200 -8.11 -14.22 9.92
C LEU A 200 -7.27 -12.95 9.78
N LEU A 201 -7.22 -12.42 8.55
CA LEU A 201 -6.29 -11.38 8.15
C LEU A 201 -6.87 -9.98 8.28
N VAL A 202 -6.01 -9.08 8.73
CA VAL A 202 -6.27 -7.64 8.88
C VAL A 202 -5.13 -6.83 8.26
N ASP A 203 -5.23 -5.50 8.35
CA ASP A 203 -4.24 -4.56 7.82
C ASP A 203 -2.82 -4.88 8.31
N GLY A 204 -1.92 -5.03 7.35
CA GLY A 204 -0.51 -5.34 7.61
C GLY A 204 0.26 -4.22 8.29
N GLY A 205 -0.25 -2.99 8.22
CA GLY A 205 0.36 -1.82 8.85
C GLY A 205 0.52 -1.92 10.36
N MET A 206 -0.20 -2.85 10.97
CA MET A 206 -0.07 -3.14 12.40
C MET A 206 1.28 -3.78 12.77
N LEU A 207 1.92 -4.50 11.86
CA LEU A 207 3.16 -5.24 12.10
C LEU A 207 4.28 -4.87 11.13
N ASN A 208 3.96 -4.37 9.93
CA ASN A 208 4.94 -3.99 8.92
C ASN A 208 4.35 -2.97 7.94
N ASN A 209 4.38 -1.71 8.33
CA ASN A 209 3.78 -0.65 7.53
C ASN A 209 4.67 -0.12 6.40
N LEU A 210 5.96 -0.44 6.38
CA LEU A 210 6.90 -0.06 5.31
C LEU A 210 7.71 -1.30 4.89
N PRO A 211 7.26 -2.13 3.94
CA PRO A 211 7.72 -3.50 3.74
C PRO A 211 9.02 -3.62 2.92
N VAL A 212 10.09 -2.92 3.34
CA VAL A 212 11.43 -2.96 2.71
C VAL A 212 12.05 -4.34 2.84
N ASP A 213 11.94 -4.97 4.00
CA ASP A 213 12.43 -6.33 4.26
C ASP A 213 11.80 -7.37 3.32
N VAL A 214 10.53 -7.16 2.93
CA VAL A 214 9.84 -8.03 1.98
C VAL A 214 10.43 -7.88 0.58
N CYS A 215 10.71 -6.66 0.10
CA CYS A 215 11.41 -6.45 -1.16
C CYS A 215 12.81 -7.08 -1.16
N ARG A 216 13.54 -6.97 -0.05
CA ARG A 216 14.86 -7.64 0.10
C ARG A 216 14.75 -9.16 -0.01
N LYS A 217 13.77 -9.76 0.68
CA LYS A 217 13.49 -11.20 0.60
C LYS A 217 13.05 -11.67 -0.80
N MET A 218 12.51 -10.77 -1.63
CA MET A 218 12.21 -11.05 -3.04
C MET A 218 13.45 -11.04 -3.93
N GLY A 219 14.57 -10.54 -3.46
CA GLY A 219 15.84 -10.48 -4.21
C GLY A 219 16.15 -9.10 -4.79
N ALA A 220 15.58 -8.02 -4.24
CA ALA A 220 15.91 -6.67 -4.66
C ALA A 220 17.32 -6.26 -4.21
N ASP A 221 18.15 -5.81 -5.17
CA ASP A 221 19.46 -5.23 -4.92
C ASP A 221 19.35 -3.81 -4.40
N ILE A 222 18.39 -3.04 -4.96
CA ILE A 222 18.08 -1.67 -4.58
C ILE A 222 16.62 -1.63 -4.13
N VAL A 223 16.34 -1.05 -2.96
CA VAL A 223 14.96 -0.86 -2.50
C VAL A 223 14.65 0.62 -2.38
N ILE A 224 13.64 1.04 -3.14
CA ILE A 224 13.00 2.36 -3.03
C ILE A 224 11.83 2.21 -2.05
N ALA A 225 11.89 2.90 -0.92
CA ALA A 225 10.82 2.92 0.07
C ALA A 225 10.03 4.22 -0.04
N ILE A 226 8.70 4.12 -0.19
CA ILE A 226 7.79 5.26 -0.17
C ILE A 226 7.02 5.23 1.14
N ASP A 227 7.30 6.20 1.99
CA ASP A 227 6.75 6.28 3.33
C ASP A 227 5.71 7.40 3.43
N LEU A 228 4.50 7.02 3.80
CA LEU A 228 3.36 7.94 3.96
C LEU A 228 3.12 8.36 5.41
N GLN A 229 3.92 7.86 6.35
CA GLN A 229 3.78 8.22 7.76
C GLN A 229 4.35 9.62 8.00
N GLN A 230 3.54 10.53 8.47
CA GLN A 230 4.02 11.85 8.86
C GLN A 230 4.68 11.76 10.24
N SER A 231 5.78 12.49 10.40
CA SER A 231 6.72 12.50 11.52
C SER A 231 6.10 12.19 12.91
N GLU A 232 6.81 11.39 13.68
CA GLU A 232 6.53 10.92 15.06
C GLU A 232 6.33 12.07 16.09
N GLN A 233 6.60 13.33 15.75
CA GLN A 233 6.75 14.43 16.70
C GLN A 233 5.56 15.40 16.78
N LYS A 234 4.52 15.24 15.98
CA LYS A 234 3.30 16.05 16.18
C LYS A 234 2.32 15.25 17.04
N PRO A 235 2.04 15.67 18.29
CA PRO A 235 0.90 15.14 19.01
C PRO A 235 -0.31 15.32 18.10
N ARG A 236 -1.03 14.22 17.80
CA ARG A 236 -2.33 14.29 17.12
C ARG A 236 -3.16 15.32 17.86
N LYS A 237 -3.72 16.29 17.14
CA LYS A 237 -4.64 17.24 17.75
C LYS A 237 -5.74 16.42 18.41
N GLN A 238 -6.00 16.71 19.68
CA GLN A 238 -7.00 16.00 20.49
C GLN A 238 -8.40 15.97 19.84
N SER A 239 -8.68 16.87 18.90
CA SER A 239 -9.88 16.93 18.09
C SER A 239 -10.03 15.76 17.10
N ASP A 240 -8.94 15.25 16.54
CA ASP A 240 -9.00 14.17 15.54
C ASP A 240 -9.17 12.80 16.21
N LEU A 241 -8.67 12.70 17.45
CA LEU A 241 -8.89 11.54 18.33
C LEU A 241 -10.31 11.49 18.89
N SER A 242 -10.97 12.63 19.10
CA SER A 242 -12.28 12.69 19.75
C SER A 242 -13.41 12.10 18.90
N ILE A 243 -13.37 12.25 17.58
CA ILE A 243 -14.38 11.67 16.69
C ILE A 243 -14.13 10.16 16.54
N LEU A 244 -12.87 9.75 16.33
CA LEU A 244 -12.51 8.34 16.24
C LEU A 244 -12.64 7.62 17.58
N SER A 245 -12.30 8.25 18.70
CA SER A 245 -12.51 7.66 20.04
C SER A 245 -13.99 7.57 20.38
N GLY A 246 -14.80 8.56 20.06
CA GLY A 246 -16.24 8.50 20.25
C GLY A 246 -16.92 7.39 19.44
N ILE A 247 -16.47 7.18 18.18
CA ILE A 247 -16.92 6.04 17.36
C ILE A 247 -16.38 4.73 17.93
N ALA A 248 -15.12 4.68 18.34
CA ALA A 248 -14.48 3.51 18.90
C ALA A 248 -15.10 3.08 20.23
N ASP A 249 -15.41 4.04 21.10
CA ASP A 249 -16.09 3.79 22.39
C ASP A 249 -17.54 3.34 22.18
N PHE A 250 -18.24 3.97 21.23
CA PHE A 250 -19.60 3.55 20.84
C PHE A 250 -19.63 2.13 20.27
N LEU A 251 -18.59 1.73 19.52
CA LEU A 251 -18.45 0.40 18.93
C LEU A 251 -17.80 -0.62 19.86
N GLY A 252 -17.32 -0.20 21.05
CA GLY A 252 -16.62 -1.07 22.00
C GLY A 252 -15.22 -1.51 21.52
N ILE A 253 -14.58 -0.73 20.67
CA ILE A 253 -13.28 -1.04 20.06
C ILE A 253 -12.13 -0.13 20.56
N GLY A 254 -12.34 0.57 21.69
CA GLY A 254 -11.34 1.48 22.27
C GLY A 254 -9.96 0.83 22.43
N GLY A 255 -9.90 -0.44 22.85
CA GLY A 255 -8.65 -1.18 22.95
C GLY A 255 -7.93 -1.43 21.61
N VAL A 256 -8.68 -1.56 20.51
CA VAL A 256 -8.09 -1.70 19.16
C VAL A 256 -7.48 -0.38 18.69
N LEU A 257 -8.17 0.74 18.98
CA LEU A 257 -7.66 2.07 18.66
C LEU A 257 -6.37 2.37 19.46
N GLU A 258 -6.35 2.03 20.75
CA GLU A 258 -5.15 2.15 21.58
C GLU A 258 -4.00 1.31 21.05
N TRP A 259 -4.27 0.07 20.63
CA TRP A 259 -3.25 -0.79 20.03
C TRP A 259 -2.70 -0.22 18.70
N ILE A 260 -3.55 0.32 17.81
CA ILE A 260 -3.12 0.98 16.57
C ILE A 260 -2.29 2.23 16.87
N THR A 261 -2.62 2.99 17.92
CA THR A 261 -1.88 4.21 18.29
C THR A 261 -0.53 3.90 18.92
N ASN A 262 -0.39 2.77 19.61
CA ASN A 262 0.85 2.33 20.24
C ASN A 262 1.92 1.83 19.25
N ARG A 263 1.63 1.79 17.96
CA ARG A 263 2.60 1.46 16.91
C ARG A 263 3.40 0.19 17.20
N PRO A 264 2.77 -1.02 17.22
CA PRO A 264 3.49 -2.27 17.48
C PRO A 264 4.52 -2.59 16.37
N ASP A 265 4.46 -1.89 15.25
CA ASP A 265 5.38 -2.00 14.12
C ASP A 265 6.64 -1.12 14.25
N ILE A 266 6.77 -0.28 15.29
CA ILE A 266 7.75 0.81 15.33
C ILE A 266 9.20 0.33 15.16
N ASP A 267 9.59 -0.74 15.84
CA ASP A 267 10.96 -1.26 15.75
C ASP A 267 11.24 -1.77 14.33
N LYS A 268 10.32 -2.56 13.79
CA LYS A 268 10.42 -3.08 12.43
C LYS A 268 10.39 -1.96 11.38
N TYR A 269 9.55 -0.94 11.59
CA TYR A 269 9.51 0.23 10.73
C TYR A 269 10.84 0.98 10.70
N LEU A 270 11.47 1.20 11.86
CA LEU A 270 12.78 1.86 11.96
C LEU A 270 13.89 1.03 11.30
N GLU A 271 13.86 -0.29 11.44
CA GLU A 271 14.76 -1.21 10.75
C GLU A 271 14.56 -1.15 9.23
N ASN A 272 13.32 -1.26 8.77
CA ASN A 272 12.97 -1.18 7.35
C ASN A 272 13.41 0.14 6.72
N ARG A 273 13.20 1.25 7.43
CA ARG A 273 13.65 2.57 6.98
C ARG A 273 15.17 2.63 6.77
N LYS A 274 15.95 2.00 7.66
CA LYS A 274 17.41 1.93 7.54
C LYS A 274 17.87 1.01 6.39
N MET A 275 17.09 0.00 6.05
CA MET A 275 17.40 -0.94 4.98
C MET A 275 17.05 -0.41 3.57
N ALA A 276 16.33 0.69 3.45
CA ALA A 276 16.04 1.32 2.18
C ALA A 276 17.30 1.99 1.60
N ASP A 277 17.59 1.74 0.31
CA ASP A 277 18.65 2.47 -0.39
C ASP A 277 18.20 3.88 -0.75
N ILE A 278 16.93 4.02 -1.13
CA ILE A 278 16.28 5.30 -1.44
C ILE A 278 15.02 5.43 -0.58
N TYR A 279 14.98 6.47 0.21
CA TYR A 279 13.85 6.77 1.07
C TYR A 279 13.11 8.00 0.57
N ILE A 280 11.87 7.82 0.13
CA ILE A 280 11.02 8.89 -0.38
C ILE A 280 9.90 9.13 0.62
N HIS A 281 9.87 10.34 1.18
CA HIS A 281 8.89 10.75 2.17
C HIS A 281 8.16 12.01 1.69
N PRO A 282 6.97 11.88 1.05
CA PRO A 282 6.18 13.02 0.63
C PRO A 282 5.75 13.88 1.82
N ASN A 283 5.94 15.19 1.72
CA ASN A 283 5.52 16.13 2.77
C ASN A 283 4.00 16.37 2.69
N LEU A 284 3.26 15.81 3.63
CA LEU A 284 1.80 15.80 3.66
C LEU A 284 1.25 16.33 5.02
N PRO A 285 1.60 17.58 5.42
CA PRO A 285 1.35 18.06 6.79
C PRO A 285 -0.14 18.16 7.15
N ASP A 286 -1.00 18.38 6.14
CA ASP A 286 -2.44 18.59 6.30
C ASP A 286 -3.28 17.42 5.80
N ALA A 287 -2.65 16.28 5.46
CA ALA A 287 -3.34 15.09 4.99
C ALA A 287 -3.34 14.00 6.06
N ASP A 288 -4.49 13.43 6.31
CA ASP A 288 -4.68 12.22 7.11
C ASP A 288 -5.15 11.04 6.23
N ALA A 289 -5.36 9.88 6.86
CA ALA A 289 -5.79 8.67 6.15
C ALA A 289 -7.22 8.78 5.56
N SER A 290 -8.02 9.77 5.97
CA SER A 290 -9.39 10.02 5.52
C SER A 290 -9.52 11.19 4.55
N SER A 291 -8.42 11.83 4.17
CA SER A 291 -8.40 13.03 3.29
C SER A 291 -8.70 12.68 1.83
N PHE A 292 -9.80 11.96 1.58
CA PHE A 292 -10.27 11.61 0.24
C PHE A 292 -10.84 12.81 -0.51
N GLY A 293 -10.93 12.70 -1.84
CA GLY A 293 -11.50 13.69 -2.75
C GLY A 293 -10.48 14.28 -3.73
N ASN A 294 -10.96 14.72 -4.89
CA ASN A 294 -10.15 15.08 -6.05
C ASN A 294 -9.08 16.12 -5.77
N LYS A 295 -9.42 17.20 -5.02
CA LYS A 295 -8.46 18.26 -4.70
C LYS A 295 -7.33 17.75 -3.79
N ASN A 296 -7.67 16.90 -2.81
CA ASN A 296 -6.70 16.31 -1.91
C ASN A 296 -5.81 15.31 -2.65
N ALA A 297 -6.40 14.45 -3.49
CA ALA A 297 -5.65 13.51 -4.32
C ALA A 297 -4.65 14.25 -5.21
N ALA A 298 -5.07 15.27 -5.93
CA ALA A 298 -4.19 16.07 -6.79
C ALA A 298 -3.02 16.70 -5.99
N ARG A 299 -3.30 17.28 -4.81
CA ARG A 299 -2.26 17.84 -3.94
C ARG A 299 -1.27 16.79 -3.45
N MET A 300 -1.75 15.63 -3.02
CA MET A 300 -0.90 14.53 -2.56
C MET A 300 -0.05 13.95 -3.69
N ILE A 301 -0.60 13.81 -4.90
CA ILE A 301 0.16 13.39 -6.08
C ILE A 301 1.31 14.38 -6.36
N GLN A 302 1.04 15.69 -6.29
CA GLN A 302 2.09 16.70 -6.49
C GLN A 302 3.18 16.63 -5.41
N ALA A 303 2.80 16.37 -4.14
CA ALA A 303 3.78 16.16 -3.07
C ALA A 303 4.65 14.92 -3.32
N GLY A 304 4.05 13.82 -3.82
CA GLY A 304 4.79 12.63 -4.24
C GLY A 304 5.76 12.90 -5.37
N ILE A 305 5.33 13.65 -6.41
CA ILE A 305 6.20 14.08 -7.52
C ILE A 305 7.39 14.90 -7.00
N ALA A 306 7.14 15.86 -6.11
CA ALA A 306 8.19 16.71 -5.56
C ALA A 306 9.21 15.90 -4.75
N ALA A 307 8.75 15.01 -3.87
CA ALA A 307 9.63 14.14 -3.07
C ALA A 307 10.46 13.19 -3.95
N ALA A 308 9.85 12.58 -4.97
CA ALA A 308 10.55 11.69 -5.88
C ALA A 308 11.61 12.41 -6.71
N ARG A 309 11.29 13.60 -7.23
CA ARG A 309 12.25 14.43 -7.96
C ARG A 309 13.47 14.82 -7.13
N GLN A 310 13.28 15.06 -5.84
CA GLN A 310 14.38 15.36 -4.92
C GLN A 310 15.32 14.16 -4.75
N GLN A 311 14.80 12.94 -4.75
CA GLN A 311 15.58 11.71 -4.57
C GLN A 311 16.08 11.10 -5.89
N LEU A 312 15.59 11.57 -7.04
CA LEU A 312 15.95 10.99 -8.35
C LEU A 312 17.44 11.01 -8.67
N PRO A 313 18.20 12.09 -8.41
CA PRO A 313 19.64 12.10 -8.66
C PRO A 313 20.39 11.04 -7.85
N GLU A 314 20.02 10.86 -6.58
CA GLU A 314 20.60 9.84 -5.71
C GLU A 314 20.24 8.44 -6.19
N LEU A 315 18.98 8.20 -6.56
CA LEU A 315 18.55 6.93 -7.14
C LEU A 315 19.35 6.57 -8.38
N GLN A 316 19.54 7.51 -9.31
CA GLN A 316 20.33 7.30 -10.52
C GLN A 316 21.79 7.01 -10.18
N ARG A 317 22.37 7.71 -9.20
CA ARG A 317 23.73 7.44 -8.71
C ARG A 317 23.87 6.02 -8.15
N VAL A 318 22.92 5.58 -7.32
CA VAL A 318 22.92 4.25 -6.71
C VAL A 318 22.78 3.16 -7.79
N ILE A 319 21.90 3.34 -8.78
CA ILE A 319 21.73 2.39 -9.89
C ILE A 319 23.03 2.26 -10.71
N ASN A 320 23.69 3.37 -11.02
CA ASN A 320 24.90 3.38 -11.83
C ASN A 320 26.16 2.87 -11.09
N SER A 321 26.08 2.76 -9.76
CA SER A 321 27.20 2.29 -8.93
C SER A 321 27.18 0.79 -8.64
N ARG A 322 26.12 0.10 -9.02
CA ARG A 322 25.92 -1.35 -8.82
C ARG A 322 25.80 -2.08 -10.16
#